data_d5ad8b7fcfe19b54b207ac7ade697413
#
_entry.id   d5ad8b7fcfe19b54b207ac7ade697413
#
_cell.length_a   1.000
_cell.length_b   1.000
_cell.length_c   1.000
_cell.angle_alpha   90.00
_cell.angle_beta   90.00
_cell.angle_gamma   90.00
#
_symmetry.space_group_name_H-M   'P 1'
#
loop_
_entity.id
_entity.type
_entity.pdbx_description
1 polymer ?
#
loop_
_entity_poly.entity_id
_entity_poly.type
_entity_poly.pdbx_seq_one_letter_code
_entity_poly.pdbx_strand_id
1 'polypeptide(L)'
;MTDIVVFGEDFGGLPSSTQHIVKRLAANHRILWVNSIGLRQPKLDSKDIQRALNKLTRVFHNVGSHKPTLDSETNPNIHIINLLTIPAPSSALARKVAAKMMKHQLNKQLQALGFDKPVFWTSLPTAADVCAEMNPRGLIYYCGDDFSALAGVDHDTVAKHERTLVNAASVIFTASETLSTKFPSHKTVTLPHGVDVSLFSEPAPKAKDLPDNGRKVLGFYGSLSEWLDYDLIAQVADQAPDWDLVFIGPNELSDNPLPQRSNVYYLGPRAHHTLPSYSQHWDASWLPFVNNAQIKACNPLKLLEYLATGTPVISTPFPALMPYKHMLHVVQDVEDVRASLDHLLPPPTDSKSFVQQQSWEARANQVDKLVRAL
;
A
#
# COMPACT_ATOMS: atom_id res chain seq x y z
N MET A 1 14.27 -13.05 -19.64
CA MET A 1 13.19 -13.52 -18.76
C MET A 1 13.82 -13.99 -17.47
N THR A 2 13.39 -13.51 -16.31
CA THR A 2 13.94 -13.86 -14.99
C THR A 2 12.84 -14.51 -14.16
N ASP A 3 13.19 -15.47 -13.34
CA ASP A 3 12.27 -16.06 -12.37
C ASP A 3 12.30 -15.24 -11.09
N ILE A 4 11.14 -14.86 -10.56
CA ILE A 4 11.01 -14.02 -9.36
C ILE A 4 10.11 -14.72 -8.35
N VAL A 5 10.58 -14.86 -7.11
CA VAL A 5 9.75 -15.28 -5.98
C VAL A 5 9.41 -14.06 -5.15
N VAL A 6 8.14 -13.81 -4.96
CA VAL A 6 7.63 -12.64 -4.22
C VAL A 6 6.98 -13.09 -2.92
N PHE A 7 7.47 -12.58 -1.79
CA PHE A 7 6.82 -12.70 -0.49
C PHE A 7 6.07 -11.40 -0.21
N GLY A 8 4.77 -11.45 -0.31
CA GLY A 8 3.90 -10.29 -0.17
C GLY A 8 2.66 -10.57 0.67
N GLU A 9 1.78 -9.61 0.74
CA GLU A 9 0.43 -9.76 1.26
C GLU A 9 -0.39 -10.75 0.40
N ASP A 10 -1.61 -11.08 0.84
CA ASP A 10 -2.47 -12.00 0.08
C ASP A 10 -2.82 -11.38 -1.28
N PHE A 11 -2.44 -12.06 -2.36
CA PHE A 11 -2.61 -11.60 -3.74
C PHE A 11 -4.09 -11.40 -4.07
N GLY A 12 -4.42 -10.27 -4.69
CA GLY A 12 -5.81 -9.90 -4.99
C GLY A 12 -6.57 -9.33 -3.78
N GLY A 13 -5.90 -9.13 -2.64
CA GLY A 13 -6.41 -8.37 -1.50
C GLY A 13 -6.41 -6.85 -1.74
N LEU A 14 -6.19 -6.06 -0.68
CA LEU A 14 -6.05 -4.61 -0.82
C LEU A 14 -4.87 -4.29 -1.77
N PRO A 15 -5.04 -3.32 -2.69
CA PRO A 15 -3.98 -2.92 -3.60
C PRO A 15 -2.72 -2.49 -2.84
N SER A 16 -1.56 -2.98 -3.26
CA SER A 16 -0.26 -2.58 -2.71
C SER A 16 0.74 -2.26 -3.82
N SER A 17 1.78 -1.52 -3.48
CA SER A 17 2.86 -1.21 -4.42
C SER A 17 3.50 -2.47 -4.98
N THR A 18 3.72 -3.48 -4.14
CA THR A 18 4.28 -4.77 -4.57
C THR A 18 3.38 -5.44 -5.60
N GLN A 19 2.06 -5.51 -5.38
CA GLN A 19 1.13 -6.09 -6.36
C GLN A 19 1.14 -5.31 -7.67
N HIS A 20 1.09 -3.98 -7.63
CA HIS A 20 1.09 -3.14 -8.82
C HIS A 20 2.36 -3.31 -9.67
N ILE A 21 3.52 -3.34 -9.02
CA ILE A 21 4.82 -3.54 -9.68
C ILE A 21 4.92 -4.95 -10.25
N VAL A 22 4.64 -5.97 -9.45
CA VAL A 22 4.80 -7.37 -9.82
C VAL A 22 3.85 -7.80 -10.94
N LYS A 23 2.60 -7.32 -10.94
CA LYS A 23 1.66 -7.55 -12.05
C LYS A 23 2.22 -7.06 -13.40
N ARG A 24 2.95 -5.95 -13.40
CA ARG A 24 3.59 -5.41 -14.61
C ARG A 24 4.88 -6.16 -14.99
N LEU A 25 5.68 -6.53 -13.99
CA LEU A 25 6.87 -7.37 -14.22
C LEU A 25 6.51 -8.74 -14.84
N ALA A 26 5.32 -9.26 -14.54
CA ALA A 26 4.83 -10.53 -15.07
C ALA A 26 4.65 -10.53 -16.61
N ALA A 27 4.65 -9.37 -17.27
CA ALA A 27 4.71 -9.30 -18.73
C ALA A 27 6.03 -9.86 -19.29
N ASN A 28 7.13 -9.75 -18.54
CA ASN A 28 8.48 -10.11 -18.99
C ASN A 28 9.16 -11.17 -18.11
N HIS A 29 8.55 -11.57 -16.99
CA HIS A 29 9.12 -12.46 -15.98
C HIS A 29 8.10 -13.52 -15.54
N ARG A 30 8.60 -14.66 -15.03
CA ARG A 30 7.75 -15.63 -14.35
C ARG A 30 7.77 -15.35 -12.86
N ILE A 31 6.60 -15.34 -12.25
CA ILE A 31 6.41 -14.94 -10.86
C ILE A 31 5.85 -16.11 -10.04
N LEU A 32 6.48 -16.41 -8.92
CA LEU A 32 5.91 -17.24 -7.87
C LEU A 32 5.56 -16.33 -6.68
N TRP A 33 4.28 -16.05 -6.50
CA TRP A 33 3.79 -15.23 -5.39
C TRP A 33 3.48 -16.09 -4.18
N VAL A 34 4.13 -15.79 -3.07
CA VAL A 34 3.91 -16.42 -1.77
C VAL A 34 3.05 -15.46 -0.94
N ASN A 35 1.83 -15.88 -0.64
CA ASN A 35 0.89 -15.11 0.19
C ASN A 35 1.41 -14.92 1.62
N SER A 36 0.81 -13.97 2.34
CA SER A 36 1.27 -13.46 3.63
C SER A 36 1.68 -14.55 4.63
N ILE A 37 2.90 -14.40 5.14
CA ILE A 37 3.42 -15.14 6.29
C ILE A 37 3.11 -14.28 7.52
N GLY A 38 2.23 -14.77 8.41
CA GLY A 38 1.64 -13.98 9.49
C GLY A 38 2.67 -13.29 10.41
N LEU A 39 2.51 -11.97 10.59
CA LEU A 39 3.29 -11.12 11.49
C LEU A 39 2.81 -11.17 12.95
N ARG A 40 1.59 -11.65 13.20
CA ARG A 40 0.96 -11.64 14.53
C ARG A 40 0.89 -13.05 15.10
N GLN A 41 1.22 -13.18 16.38
CA GLN A 41 0.88 -14.40 17.12
C GLN A 41 -0.65 -14.50 17.16
N PRO A 42 -1.24 -15.70 16.91
CA PRO A 42 -2.67 -15.90 17.08
C PRO A 42 -2.99 -15.62 18.56
N LYS A 43 -3.78 -14.58 18.82
CA LYS A 43 -4.42 -14.42 20.11
C LYS A 43 -5.47 -15.50 20.20
N LEU A 44 -5.66 -16.12 21.40
CA LEU A 44 -6.70 -17.11 21.69
C LEU A 44 -8.10 -16.43 21.72
N ASP A 45 -8.40 -15.63 20.72
CA ASP A 45 -9.70 -15.02 20.52
C ASP A 45 -10.47 -15.82 19.46
N SER A 46 -11.78 -15.95 19.64
CA SER A 46 -12.66 -16.70 18.75
C SER A 46 -12.55 -16.29 17.27
N LYS A 47 -12.24 -15.01 17.01
CA LYS A 47 -12.03 -14.49 15.65
C LYS A 47 -10.72 -15.00 15.02
N ASP A 48 -9.65 -15.17 15.79
CA ASP A 48 -8.37 -15.67 15.28
C ASP A 48 -8.39 -17.19 15.11
N ILE A 49 -9.11 -17.91 15.96
CA ILE A 49 -9.35 -19.35 15.80
C ILE A 49 -10.18 -19.60 14.53
N GLN A 50 -11.17 -18.78 14.25
CA GLN A 50 -11.99 -18.90 13.04
C GLN A 50 -11.22 -18.53 11.77
N ARG A 51 -10.30 -17.55 11.83
CA ARG A 51 -9.36 -17.23 10.74
C ARG A 51 -8.35 -18.36 10.50
N ALA A 52 -7.80 -18.94 11.56
CA ALA A 52 -6.89 -20.09 11.47
C ALA A 52 -7.60 -21.34 10.90
N LEU A 53 -8.82 -21.63 11.35
CA LEU A 53 -9.66 -22.70 10.82
C LEU A 53 -10.04 -22.47 9.35
N ASN A 54 -10.41 -21.23 8.98
CA ASN A 54 -10.70 -20.87 7.60
C ASN A 54 -9.45 -20.93 6.70
N LYS A 55 -8.26 -20.63 7.24
CA LYS A 55 -7.00 -20.80 6.50
C LYS A 55 -6.63 -22.28 6.33
N LEU A 56 -6.86 -23.12 7.35
CA LEU A 56 -6.67 -24.57 7.27
C LEU A 56 -7.69 -25.22 6.32
N THR A 57 -8.98 -24.86 6.39
CA THR A 57 -10.00 -25.40 5.48
C THR A 57 -9.75 -24.98 4.04
N ARG A 58 -9.28 -23.77 3.78
CA ARG A 58 -8.86 -23.33 2.43
C ARG A 58 -7.67 -24.15 1.90
N VAL A 59 -6.72 -24.52 2.76
CA VAL A 59 -5.58 -25.37 2.38
C VAL A 59 -6.05 -26.80 2.06
N PHE A 60 -6.97 -27.36 2.85
CA PHE A 60 -7.52 -28.71 2.61
C PHE A 60 -8.50 -28.78 1.43
N HIS A 61 -9.23 -27.69 1.12
CA HIS A 61 -10.12 -27.64 -0.05
C HIS A 61 -9.40 -27.33 -1.37
N ASN A 62 -8.23 -26.70 -1.36
CA ASN A 62 -7.47 -26.34 -2.56
C ASN A 62 -6.56 -27.46 -3.10
N VAL A 63 -6.65 -28.68 -2.59
CA VAL A 63 -6.02 -29.84 -3.24
C VAL A 63 -6.82 -30.32 -4.47
N GLY A 64 -7.95 -29.72 -4.78
CA GLY A 64 -8.82 -30.23 -5.87
C GLY A 64 -9.69 -29.27 -6.65
N SER A 65 -9.69 -27.96 -6.43
CA SER A 65 -10.46 -27.08 -7.34
C SER A 65 -10.11 -25.59 -7.14
N HIS A 66 -9.45 -25.01 -8.15
CA HIS A 66 -9.42 -23.58 -8.33
C HIS A 66 -10.82 -23.08 -8.69
N LYS A 67 -11.52 -22.41 -7.76
CA LYS A 67 -12.51 -21.39 -8.13
C LYS A 67 -11.84 -20.04 -7.98
N PRO A 68 -11.59 -19.31 -9.06
CA PRO A 68 -11.13 -17.93 -8.98
C PRO A 68 -12.27 -17.09 -8.39
N THR A 69 -11.98 -16.30 -7.38
CA THR A 69 -12.80 -15.14 -7.04
C THR A 69 -12.81 -14.23 -8.28
N LEU A 70 -14.01 -13.88 -8.74
CA LEU A 70 -14.24 -12.98 -9.86
C LEU A 70 -13.48 -11.64 -9.61
N ASP A 71 -12.41 -11.42 -10.37
CA ASP A 71 -11.73 -10.20 -10.78
C ASP A 71 -10.22 -10.43 -11.00
N SER A 72 -9.81 -11.63 -11.41
CA SER A 72 -8.44 -11.83 -11.87
C SER A 72 -8.44 -12.24 -13.32
N GLU A 73 -8.14 -11.32 -14.22
CA GLU A 73 -7.35 -11.66 -15.40
C GLU A 73 -6.06 -12.29 -14.85
N THR A 74 -6.08 -13.61 -14.69
CA THR A 74 -4.93 -14.35 -14.17
C THR A 74 -3.86 -14.31 -15.24
N ASN A 75 -2.88 -13.40 -15.06
CA ASN A 75 -1.69 -13.41 -15.89
C ASN A 75 -1.06 -14.82 -15.77
N PRO A 76 -0.91 -15.58 -16.88
CA PRO A 76 -0.40 -16.94 -16.85
C PRO A 76 1.01 -17.08 -16.26
N ASN A 77 1.73 -15.96 -16.18
CA ASN A 77 3.08 -15.90 -15.60
C ASN A 77 3.08 -15.72 -14.07
N ILE A 78 1.92 -15.61 -13.41
CA ILE A 78 1.84 -15.46 -11.94
C ILE A 78 1.26 -16.73 -11.33
N HIS A 79 2.08 -17.44 -10.57
CA HIS A 79 1.67 -18.60 -9.77
C HIS A 79 1.57 -18.19 -8.31
N ILE A 80 0.43 -18.47 -7.67
CA ILE A 80 0.16 -18.04 -6.29
C ILE A 80 0.16 -19.28 -5.39
N ILE A 81 0.90 -19.19 -4.28
CA ILE A 81 0.96 -20.27 -3.28
C ILE A 81 0.77 -19.76 -1.85
N ASN A 82 0.31 -20.64 -0.99
CA ASN A 82 0.29 -20.47 0.45
C ASN A 82 1.29 -21.45 1.08
N LEU A 83 2.19 -20.95 1.91
CA LEU A 83 3.11 -21.77 2.68
C LEU A 83 2.55 -22.07 4.07
N LEU A 84 2.63 -23.33 4.47
CA LEU A 84 2.36 -23.74 5.84
C LEU A 84 3.62 -23.50 6.69
N THR A 85 3.46 -22.78 7.78
CA THR A 85 4.54 -22.48 8.70
C THR A 85 4.04 -22.26 10.13
N ILE A 86 4.94 -22.18 11.08
CA ILE A 86 4.63 -21.77 12.46
C ILE A 86 4.33 -20.27 12.45
N PRO A 87 3.12 -19.81 12.86
CA PRO A 87 2.81 -18.39 12.88
C PRO A 87 3.67 -17.65 13.93
N ALA A 88 4.27 -16.53 13.53
CA ALA A 88 5.06 -15.62 14.37
C ALA A 88 5.94 -16.34 15.42
N PRO A 89 6.91 -17.18 14.99
CA PRO A 89 7.70 -18.00 15.91
C PRO A 89 8.60 -17.10 16.78
N SER A 90 8.44 -17.17 18.11
CA SER A 90 9.15 -16.32 19.07
C SER A 90 10.56 -16.80 19.42
N SER A 91 10.82 -18.12 19.40
CA SER A 91 12.13 -18.69 19.74
C SER A 91 13.00 -18.92 18.50
N ALA A 92 14.33 -18.85 18.67
CA ALA A 92 15.26 -19.12 17.59
C ALA A 92 15.11 -20.53 16.99
N LEU A 93 14.79 -21.52 17.81
CA LEU A 93 14.53 -22.89 17.35
C LEU A 93 13.26 -22.96 16.51
N ALA A 94 12.15 -22.36 16.97
CA ALA A 94 10.90 -22.32 16.24
C ALA A 94 11.04 -21.58 14.91
N ARG A 95 11.77 -20.46 14.87
CA ARG A 95 12.12 -19.74 13.64
C ARG A 95 12.89 -20.62 12.65
N LYS A 96 13.91 -21.34 13.12
CA LYS A 96 14.69 -22.27 12.27
C LYS A 96 13.84 -23.42 11.72
N VAL A 97 12.93 -23.98 12.52
CA VAL A 97 11.99 -25.01 12.06
C VAL A 97 11.02 -24.43 11.03
N ALA A 98 10.42 -23.26 11.30
CA ALA A 98 9.53 -22.58 10.37
C ALA A 98 10.21 -22.29 9.02
N ALA A 99 11.43 -21.76 9.03
CA ALA A 99 12.22 -21.50 7.82
C ALA A 99 12.48 -22.79 7.02
N LYS A 100 12.84 -23.89 7.67
CA LYS A 100 13.04 -25.19 7.00
C LYS A 100 11.75 -25.76 6.39
N MET A 101 10.63 -25.63 7.08
CA MET A 101 9.31 -26.03 6.56
C MET A 101 8.96 -25.25 5.29
N MET A 102 9.12 -23.93 5.32
CA MET A 102 8.88 -23.06 4.17
C MET A 102 9.84 -23.38 3.02
N LYS A 103 11.14 -23.54 3.30
CA LYS A 103 12.16 -23.91 2.31
C LYS A 103 11.82 -25.22 1.59
N HIS A 104 11.40 -26.25 2.32
CA HIS A 104 11.02 -27.54 1.71
C HIS A 104 9.85 -27.39 0.72
N GLN A 105 8.79 -26.69 1.14
CA GLN A 105 7.62 -26.44 0.31
C GLN A 105 7.96 -25.58 -0.92
N LEU A 106 8.77 -24.53 -0.71
CA LEU A 106 9.18 -23.62 -1.78
C LEU A 106 10.04 -24.33 -2.81
N ASN A 107 11.02 -25.14 -2.40
CA ASN A 107 11.85 -25.93 -3.31
C ASN A 107 11.01 -26.86 -4.20
N LYS A 108 9.98 -27.52 -3.63
CA LYS A 108 9.07 -28.35 -4.40
C LYS A 108 8.35 -27.55 -5.48
N GLN A 109 7.89 -26.34 -5.18
CA GLN A 109 7.22 -25.47 -6.14
C GLN A 109 8.19 -24.95 -7.20
N LEU A 110 9.39 -24.54 -6.83
CA LEU A 110 10.40 -24.07 -7.77
C LEU A 110 10.78 -25.17 -8.77
N GLN A 111 10.96 -26.41 -8.30
CA GLN A 111 11.20 -27.57 -9.17
C GLN A 111 10.01 -27.84 -10.12
N ALA A 112 8.78 -27.81 -9.61
CA ALA A 112 7.59 -28.05 -10.42
C ALA A 112 7.41 -27.01 -11.54
N LEU A 113 7.80 -25.75 -11.27
CA LEU A 113 7.73 -24.64 -12.23
C LEU A 113 8.99 -24.52 -13.11
N GLY A 114 10.04 -25.30 -12.84
CA GLY A 114 11.31 -25.22 -13.54
C GLY A 114 11.99 -23.86 -13.33
N PHE A 115 11.93 -23.28 -12.13
CA PHE A 115 12.62 -22.05 -11.76
C PHE A 115 14.06 -22.37 -11.40
N ASP A 116 15.00 -21.62 -11.99
CA ASP A 116 16.43 -21.76 -11.71
C ASP A 116 16.97 -20.48 -11.07
N LYS A 117 17.51 -20.59 -9.86
CA LYS A 117 18.10 -19.47 -9.08
C LYS A 117 17.30 -18.17 -9.20
N PRO A 118 16.03 -18.14 -8.72
CA PRO A 118 15.19 -16.97 -8.86
C PRO A 118 15.71 -15.79 -8.06
N VAL A 119 15.37 -14.57 -8.48
CA VAL A 119 15.47 -13.37 -7.66
C VAL A 119 14.35 -13.41 -6.63
N PHE A 120 14.68 -13.12 -5.38
CA PHE A 120 13.67 -12.98 -4.33
C PHE A 120 13.31 -11.51 -4.14
N TRP A 121 12.02 -11.27 -4.00
CA TRP A 121 11.45 -9.99 -3.60
C TRP A 121 10.66 -10.19 -2.31
N THR A 122 10.84 -9.31 -1.33
CA THR A 122 9.97 -9.30 -0.15
C THR A 122 9.62 -7.88 0.28
N SER A 123 8.34 -7.65 0.58
CA SER A 123 7.83 -6.50 1.32
C SER A 123 7.54 -6.84 2.79
N LEU A 124 7.74 -8.11 3.20
CA LEU A 124 7.42 -8.61 4.52
C LEU A 124 8.69 -8.99 5.29
N PRO A 125 9.00 -8.33 6.42
CA PRO A 125 10.12 -8.73 7.29
C PRO A 125 10.08 -10.18 7.74
N THR A 126 8.90 -10.78 7.87
CA THR A 126 8.72 -12.20 8.24
C THR A 126 9.31 -13.20 7.27
N ALA A 127 9.59 -12.81 6.03
CA ALA A 127 10.26 -13.68 5.06
C ALA A 127 11.79 -13.77 5.26
N ALA A 128 12.37 -13.00 6.19
CA ALA A 128 13.82 -12.90 6.39
C ALA A 128 14.48 -14.27 6.56
N ASP A 129 13.91 -15.13 7.42
CA ASP A 129 14.51 -16.42 7.75
C ASP A 129 14.50 -17.39 6.56
N VAL A 130 13.42 -17.45 5.79
CA VAL A 130 13.36 -18.31 4.59
C VAL A 130 14.25 -17.75 3.47
N CYS A 131 14.30 -16.43 3.29
CA CYS A 131 15.20 -15.82 2.30
C CYS A 131 16.68 -16.12 2.60
N ALA A 132 17.09 -16.07 3.87
CA ALA A 132 18.44 -16.40 4.29
C ALA A 132 18.81 -17.89 4.05
N GLU A 133 17.83 -18.80 4.19
CA GLU A 133 18.04 -20.26 4.00
C GLU A 133 18.05 -20.68 2.51
N MET A 134 17.55 -19.88 1.58
CA MET A 134 17.32 -20.28 0.19
C MET A 134 18.45 -19.93 -0.77
N ASN A 135 19.32 -18.98 -0.43
CA ASN A 135 20.43 -18.50 -1.27
C ASN A 135 19.96 -18.14 -2.71
N PRO A 136 19.08 -17.12 -2.88
CA PRO A 136 18.59 -16.70 -4.20
C PRO A 136 19.71 -16.09 -5.04
N ARG A 137 19.46 -15.88 -6.33
CA ARG A 137 20.36 -15.13 -7.24
C ARG A 137 20.60 -13.70 -6.76
N GLY A 138 19.58 -13.07 -6.20
CA GLY A 138 19.60 -11.78 -5.55
C GLY A 138 18.38 -11.62 -4.66
N LEU A 139 18.48 -10.78 -3.65
CA LEU A 139 17.38 -10.47 -2.73
C LEU A 139 17.04 -8.98 -2.81
N ILE A 140 15.81 -8.67 -3.14
CA ILE A 140 15.22 -7.32 -3.13
C ILE A 140 14.34 -7.21 -1.88
N TYR A 141 14.62 -6.22 -1.04
CA TYR A 141 13.75 -5.82 0.05
C TYR A 141 13.03 -4.53 -0.30
N TYR A 142 11.70 -4.54 -0.34
CA TYR A 142 10.88 -3.34 -0.53
C TYR A 142 10.29 -2.91 0.81
N CYS A 143 10.77 -1.78 1.33
CA CYS A 143 10.29 -1.14 2.54
C CYS A 143 9.28 -0.05 2.16
N GLY A 144 8.00 -0.38 2.22
CA GLY A 144 6.90 0.55 1.89
C GLY A 144 6.52 1.48 3.03
N ASP A 145 6.76 1.04 4.28
CA ASP A 145 6.35 1.72 5.50
C ASP A 145 7.43 1.62 6.57
N ASP A 146 7.35 2.52 7.56
CA ASP A 146 8.18 2.45 8.75
C ASP A 146 7.64 1.43 9.74
N PHE A 147 8.11 0.18 9.68
CA PHE A 147 7.69 -0.87 10.61
C PHE A 147 7.96 -0.54 12.08
N SER A 148 8.89 0.37 12.39
CA SER A 148 9.14 0.82 13.76
C SER A 148 8.09 1.80 14.27
N ALA A 149 7.29 2.40 13.38
CA ALA A 149 6.23 3.36 13.69
C ALA A 149 4.81 2.80 13.45
N LEU A 150 4.68 1.58 12.89
CA LEU A 150 3.37 0.98 12.63
C LEU A 150 2.69 0.50 13.90
N ALA A 151 1.42 0.88 14.09
CA ALA A 151 0.60 0.43 15.22
C ALA A 151 0.31 -1.08 15.14
N GLY A 152 0.30 -1.75 16.30
CA GLY A 152 -0.10 -3.16 16.43
C GLY A 152 0.90 -4.20 15.94
N VAL A 153 2.16 -3.82 15.76
CA VAL A 153 3.28 -4.68 15.37
C VAL A 153 4.18 -4.97 16.58
N ASP A 154 4.72 -6.18 16.68
CA ASP A 154 5.82 -6.49 17.62
C ASP A 154 7.12 -5.90 17.07
N HIS A 155 7.43 -4.68 17.49
CA HIS A 155 8.56 -3.89 16.99
C HIS A 155 9.91 -4.57 17.17
N ASP A 156 10.14 -5.28 18.30
CA ASP A 156 11.41 -5.95 18.58
C ASP A 156 11.65 -7.14 17.64
N THR A 157 10.62 -7.93 17.40
CA THR A 157 10.68 -9.07 16.48
C THR A 157 10.86 -8.60 15.04
N VAL A 158 10.09 -7.60 14.62
CA VAL A 158 10.18 -7.05 13.26
C VAL A 158 11.52 -6.39 13.00
N ALA A 159 12.06 -5.61 13.94
CA ALA A 159 13.38 -5.00 13.81
C ALA A 159 14.52 -6.04 13.68
N LYS A 160 14.40 -7.21 14.32
CA LYS A 160 15.36 -8.31 14.15
C LYS A 160 15.27 -8.92 12.74
N HIS A 161 14.07 -9.15 12.23
CA HIS A 161 13.85 -9.68 10.90
C HIS A 161 14.30 -8.68 9.82
N GLU A 162 14.00 -7.40 10.00
CA GLU A 162 14.42 -6.34 9.09
C GLU A 162 15.94 -6.23 9.00
N ARG A 163 16.66 -6.27 10.14
CA ARG A 163 18.12 -6.31 10.15
C ARG A 163 18.68 -7.50 9.37
N THR A 164 18.05 -8.67 9.48
CA THR A 164 18.43 -9.86 8.70
C THR A 164 18.24 -9.62 7.20
N LEU A 165 17.12 -9.06 6.79
CA LEU A 165 16.86 -8.71 5.40
C LEU A 165 17.83 -7.65 4.88
N VAL A 166 18.04 -6.58 5.64
CA VAL A 166 18.98 -5.51 5.29
C VAL A 166 20.38 -6.06 5.03
N ASN A 167 20.86 -6.98 5.87
CA ASN A 167 22.18 -7.58 5.68
C ASN A 167 22.25 -8.45 4.42
N ALA A 168 21.21 -9.23 4.14
CA ALA A 168 21.15 -10.17 3.02
C ALA A 168 20.76 -9.52 1.68
N ALA A 169 20.08 -8.38 1.70
CA ALA A 169 19.56 -7.73 0.49
C ALA A 169 20.68 -7.26 -0.44
N SER A 170 20.51 -7.57 -1.72
CA SER A 170 21.30 -7.01 -2.83
C SER A 170 20.87 -5.57 -3.14
N VAL A 171 19.55 -5.30 -3.07
CA VAL A 171 18.95 -4.00 -3.27
C VAL A 171 17.85 -3.80 -2.23
N ILE A 172 17.77 -2.59 -1.69
CA ILE A 172 16.68 -2.15 -0.81
C ILE A 172 15.93 -1.03 -1.52
N PHE A 173 14.65 -1.24 -1.79
CA PHE A 173 13.76 -0.17 -2.23
C PHE A 173 13.04 0.44 -1.03
N THR A 174 12.89 1.76 -1.05
CA THR A 174 12.17 2.50 0.00
C THR A 174 11.14 3.42 -0.63
N ALA A 175 9.94 3.48 -0.04
CA ALA A 175 8.85 4.29 -0.59
C ALA A 175 9.08 5.81 -0.45
N SER A 176 10.03 6.24 0.39
CA SER A 176 10.33 7.67 0.59
C SER A 176 11.82 7.90 0.91
N GLU A 177 12.30 9.13 0.68
CA GLU A 177 13.64 9.56 1.06
C GLU A 177 13.87 9.44 2.56
N THR A 178 12.86 9.75 3.38
CA THR A 178 12.94 9.60 4.83
C THR A 178 13.21 8.15 5.23
N LEU A 179 12.56 7.18 4.58
CA LEU A 179 12.84 5.75 4.81
C LEU A 179 14.23 5.37 4.33
N SER A 180 14.73 5.95 3.23
CA SER A 180 16.07 5.67 2.71
C SER A 180 17.17 5.94 3.72
N THR A 181 17.01 6.95 4.58
CA THR A 181 18.01 7.31 5.59
C THR A 181 18.23 6.23 6.66
N LYS A 182 17.30 5.27 6.79
CA LYS A 182 17.40 4.15 7.73
C LYS A 182 18.30 3.00 7.26
N PHE A 183 18.67 2.99 5.98
CA PHE A 183 19.33 1.89 5.32
C PHE A 183 20.69 2.28 4.73
N PRO A 184 21.60 1.30 4.46
CA PRO A 184 22.91 1.57 3.85
C PRO A 184 22.74 2.19 2.44
N SER A 185 23.28 3.39 2.22
CA SER A 185 23.10 4.17 0.98
C SER A 185 23.60 3.45 -0.28
N HIS A 186 24.66 2.63 -0.18
CA HIS A 186 25.27 1.93 -1.32
C HIS A 186 24.37 0.87 -1.98
N LYS A 187 23.29 0.44 -1.33
CA LYS A 187 22.32 -0.54 -1.85
C LYS A 187 20.86 -0.11 -1.70
N THR A 188 20.61 1.13 -1.30
CA THR A 188 19.28 1.67 -1.12
C THR A 188 18.91 2.58 -2.27
N VAL A 189 17.73 2.37 -2.83
CA VAL A 189 17.16 3.15 -3.93
C VAL A 189 15.76 3.58 -3.53
N THR A 190 15.48 4.87 -3.59
CA THR A 190 14.12 5.38 -3.39
C THR A 190 13.25 4.99 -4.58
N LEU A 191 12.18 4.27 -4.30
CA LEU A 191 11.17 3.84 -5.25
C LEU A 191 9.79 4.25 -4.69
N PRO A 192 9.36 5.48 -4.91
CA PRO A 192 8.07 5.98 -4.43
C PRO A 192 6.90 5.18 -5.01
N HIS A 193 5.75 5.30 -4.37
CA HIS A 193 4.53 4.74 -4.93
C HIS A 193 4.26 5.26 -6.33
N GLY A 194 3.56 4.48 -7.11
CA GLY A 194 3.07 4.87 -8.42
C GLY A 194 1.56 5.16 -8.39
N VAL A 195 1.02 5.53 -9.53
CA VAL A 195 -0.41 5.73 -9.72
C VAL A 195 -0.89 5.00 -10.98
N ASP A 196 -2.13 4.51 -10.95
CA ASP A 196 -2.83 4.07 -12.16
C ASP A 196 -3.43 5.30 -12.84
N VAL A 197 -2.62 5.92 -13.72
CA VAL A 197 -2.98 7.19 -14.36
C VAL A 197 -4.23 7.04 -15.20
N SER A 198 -4.36 5.95 -15.97
CA SER A 198 -5.56 5.73 -16.80
C SER A 198 -6.82 5.62 -15.95
N LEU A 199 -6.79 4.85 -14.87
CA LEU A 199 -7.93 4.71 -13.96
C LEU A 199 -8.43 6.07 -13.44
N PHE A 200 -7.51 6.97 -13.04
CA PHE A 200 -7.89 8.23 -12.40
C PHE A 200 -8.05 9.41 -13.38
N SER A 201 -7.52 9.33 -14.60
CA SER A 201 -7.62 10.41 -15.60
C SER A 201 -8.68 10.19 -16.67
N GLU A 202 -9.10 8.95 -16.92
CA GLU A 202 -10.20 8.67 -17.82
C GLU A 202 -11.54 9.08 -17.19
N PRO A 203 -12.49 9.65 -17.98
CA PRO A 203 -13.75 10.10 -17.44
C PRO A 203 -14.55 8.98 -16.77
N ALA A 204 -14.93 9.18 -15.52
CA ALA A 204 -15.78 8.27 -14.75
C ALA A 204 -17.15 8.90 -14.47
N PRO A 205 -18.26 8.13 -14.42
CA PRO A 205 -19.58 8.67 -14.10
C PRO A 205 -19.62 9.13 -12.63
N LYS A 206 -20.37 10.19 -12.33
CA LYS A 206 -20.59 10.67 -10.94
C LYS A 206 -21.23 9.58 -10.09
N ALA A 207 -20.68 9.35 -8.90
CA ALA A 207 -21.27 8.41 -7.94
C ALA A 207 -22.65 8.90 -7.46
N LYS A 208 -23.61 7.98 -7.38
CA LYS A 208 -25.01 8.32 -7.04
C LYS A 208 -25.20 8.76 -5.59
N ASP A 209 -24.31 8.37 -4.71
CA ASP A 209 -24.32 8.65 -3.28
C ASP A 209 -23.40 9.83 -2.88
N LEU A 210 -22.76 10.48 -3.87
CA LEU A 210 -22.09 11.75 -3.63
C LEU A 210 -23.14 12.85 -3.39
N PRO A 211 -23.03 13.67 -2.32
CA PRO A 211 -23.96 14.76 -2.05
C PRO A 211 -24.19 15.64 -3.28
N ASP A 212 -25.47 16.01 -3.51
CA ASP A 212 -25.90 16.86 -4.63
C ASP A 212 -26.95 17.87 -4.15
N ASN A 213 -26.57 18.68 -3.16
CA ASN A 213 -27.43 19.67 -2.49
C ASN A 213 -27.08 21.12 -2.86
N GLY A 214 -26.21 21.30 -3.85
CA GLY A 214 -25.72 22.60 -4.32
C GLY A 214 -24.53 23.17 -3.56
N ARG A 215 -24.03 22.47 -2.53
CA ARG A 215 -22.76 22.81 -1.87
C ARG A 215 -21.59 22.22 -2.64
N LYS A 216 -20.43 22.85 -2.49
CA LYS A 216 -19.16 22.30 -2.96
C LYS A 216 -18.74 21.12 -2.09
N VAL A 217 -17.96 20.20 -2.66
CA VAL A 217 -17.52 18.97 -1.98
C VAL A 217 -16.02 18.97 -1.78
N LEU A 218 -15.58 18.83 -0.52
CA LEU A 218 -14.20 18.55 -0.12
C LEU A 218 -14.10 17.07 0.25
N GLY A 219 -13.39 16.29 -0.56
CA GLY A 219 -13.40 14.83 -0.47
C GLY A 219 -12.10 14.22 0.02
N PHE A 220 -12.23 13.16 0.79
CA PHE A 220 -11.13 12.27 1.21
C PHE A 220 -11.54 10.81 1.01
N TYR A 221 -10.65 10.00 0.47
CA TYR A 221 -10.76 8.55 0.57
C TYR A 221 -9.52 7.91 1.18
N GLY A 222 -9.73 6.90 2.00
CA GLY A 222 -8.72 6.16 2.73
C GLY A 222 -9.25 5.70 4.08
N SER A 223 -8.45 4.93 4.82
CA SER A 223 -8.84 4.49 6.16
C SER A 223 -9.01 5.69 7.10
N LEU A 224 -10.09 5.68 7.87
CA LEU A 224 -10.25 6.55 9.04
C LEU A 224 -9.43 5.93 10.17
N SER A 225 -8.33 6.56 10.55
CA SER A 225 -7.36 6.03 11.50
C SER A 225 -6.64 7.16 12.24
N GLU A 226 -5.71 6.83 13.13
CA GLU A 226 -4.99 7.78 14.00
C GLU A 226 -4.09 8.79 13.24
N TRP A 227 -3.88 8.64 11.94
CA TRP A 227 -3.09 9.58 11.14
C TRP A 227 -3.90 10.74 10.53
N LEU A 228 -5.23 10.76 10.69
CA LEU A 228 -6.07 11.91 10.30
C LEU A 228 -6.20 12.91 11.46
N ASP A 229 -6.19 14.18 11.11
CA ASP A 229 -6.39 15.29 12.04
C ASP A 229 -7.88 15.58 12.23
N TYR A 230 -8.51 14.87 13.15
CA TYR A 230 -9.96 15.01 13.42
C TYR A 230 -10.32 16.36 14.05
N ASP A 231 -9.39 17.01 14.74
CA ASP A 231 -9.60 18.35 15.30
C ASP A 231 -9.65 19.37 14.16
N LEU A 232 -8.73 19.29 13.20
CA LEU A 232 -8.76 20.13 12.01
C LEU A 232 -10.02 19.85 11.17
N ILE A 233 -10.41 18.58 11.01
CA ILE A 233 -11.65 18.20 10.31
C ILE A 233 -12.89 18.82 10.96
N ALA A 234 -12.97 18.81 12.30
CA ALA A 234 -14.08 19.41 13.02
C ALA A 234 -14.12 20.93 12.85
N GLN A 235 -12.96 21.61 12.94
CA GLN A 235 -12.87 23.06 12.76
C GLN A 235 -13.25 23.47 11.32
N VAL A 236 -12.81 22.73 10.30
CA VAL A 236 -13.17 23.00 8.90
C VAL A 236 -14.66 22.78 8.69
N ALA A 237 -15.25 21.74 9.27
CA ALA A 237 -16.71 21.51 9.17
C ALA A 237 -17.51 22.67 9.77
N ASP A 238 -17.03 23.26 10.87
CA ASP A 238 -17.70 24.41 11.53
C ASP A 238 -17.47 25.73 10.76
N GLN A 239 -16.28 25.95 10.18
CA GLN A 239 -15.93 27.20 9.50
C GLN A 239 -16.28 27.23 7.99
N ALA A 240 -16.58 26.08 7.38
CA ALA A 240 -16.96 25.96 5.98
C ALA A 240 -18.36 25.32 5.83
N PRO A 241 -19.44 25.94 6.35
CA PRO A 241 -20.79 25.36 6.27
C PRO A 241 -21.36 25.34 4.83
N ASP A 242 -20.74 26.03 3.91
CA ASP A 242 -21.00 26.06 2.47
C ASP A 242 -20.32 24.90 1.70
N TRP A 243 -19.55 24.05 2.40
CA TRP A 243 -18.90 22.87 1.87
C TRP A 243 -19.39 21.60 2.53
N ASP A 244 -19.56 20.54 1.75
CA ASP A 244 -19.77 19.18 2.24
C ASP A 244 -18.42 18.45 2.33
N LEU A 245 -18.11 17.93 3.49
CA LEU A 245 -16.90 17.14 3.74
C LEU A 245 -17.27 15.66 3.58
N VAL A 246 -16.70 14.99 2.57
CA VAL A 246 -17.05 13.61 2.22
C VAL A 246 -15.87 12.67 2.50
N PHE A 247 -16.11 11.64 3.33
CA PHE A 247 -15.12 10.64 3.72
C PHE A 247 -15.51 9.26 3.21
N ILE A 248 -14.57 8.59 2.54
CA ILE A 248 -14.76 7.26 1.93
C ILE A 248 -13.64 6.33 2.42
N GLY A 249 -13.99 5.16 2.93
CA GLY A 249 -13.02 4.15 3.33
C GLY A 249 -13.42 3.38 4.60
N PRO A 250 -12.63 2.38 5.00
CA PRO A 250 -12.90 1.65 6.23
C PRO A 250 -12.58 2.51 7.45
N ASN A 251 -13.34 2.32 8.53
CA ASN A 251 -12.99 2.83 9.84
C ASN A 251 -12.15 1.79 10.59
N GLU A 252 -10.92 2.14 10.94
CA GLU A 252 -9.97 1.28 11.68
C GLU A 252 -10.00 1.54 13.19
N LEU A 253 -10.75 2.57 13.64
CA LEU A 253 -10.91 2.92 15.05
C LEU A 253 -12.15 2.21 15.64
N SER A 254 -12.24 2.18 16.99
CA SER A 254 -13.37 1.55 17.69
C SER A 254 -14.70 2.25 17.41
N ASP A 255 -14.66 3.57 17.31
CA ASP A 255 -15.82 4.43 17.11
C ASP A 255 -15.64 5.28 15.85
N ASN A 256 -16.72 5.88 15.34
CA ASN A 256 -16.63 6.81 14.23
C ASN A 256 -15.99 8.13 14.72
N PRO A 257 -14.76 8.48 14.26
CA PRO A 257 -14.04 9.64 14.74
C PRO A 257 -14.50 10.96 14.09
N LEU A 258 -15.32 10.88 13.04
CA LEU A 258 -15.75 12.08 12.31
C LEU A 258 -16.72 12.92 13.14
N PRO A 259 -16.61 14.26 13.06
CA PRO A 259 -17.52 15.15 13.78
C PRO A 259 -18.95 15.00 13.27
N GLN A 260 -19.92 14.98 14.19
CA GLN A 260 -21.34 14.93 13.85
C GLN A 260 -21.82 16.32 13.44
N ARG A 261 -21.75 16.64 12.16
CA ARG A 261 -22.21 17.90 11.55
C ARG A 261 -23.03 17.59 10.30
N SER A 262 -23.97 18.47 9.99
CA SER A 262 -24.88 18.29 8.85
C SER A 262 -24.19 18.35 7.47
N ASN A 263 -22.96 18.82 7.43
CA ASN A 263 -22.12 18.89 6.24
C ASN A 263 -20.97 17.88 6.25
N VAL A 264 -21.00 16.86 7.13
CA VAL A 264 -19.99 15.79 7.17
C VAL A 264 -20.64 14.46 6.81
N TYR A 265 -20.13 13.83 5.76
CA TYR A 265 -20.67 12.59 5.20
C TYR A 265 -19.64 11.46 5.29
N TYR A 266 -20.03 10.35 5.85
CA TYR A 266 -19.24 9.11 5.83
C TYR A 266 -19.93 8.08 4.96
N LEU A 267 -19.35 7.79 3.80
CA LEU A 267 -19.94 6.86 2.82
C LEU A 267 -19.47 5.41 2.99
N GLY A 268 -18.53 5.15 3.94
CA GLY A 268 -17.97 3.82 4.14
C GLY A 268 -17.02 3.38 3.02
N PRO A 269 -16.54 2.12 3.06
CA PRO A 269 -15.56 1.63 2.09
C PRO A 269 -16.14 1.48 0.68
N ARG A 270 -15.31 1.77 -0.33
CA ARG A 270 -15.61 1.57 -1.75
C ARG A 270 -14.47 0.80 -2.42
N ALA A 271 -14.80 0.08 -3.49
CA ALA A 271 -13.79 -0.60 -4.29
C ALA A 271 -12.87 0.43 -4.99
N HIS A 272 -11.57 0.16 -5.05
CA HIS A 272 -10.57 1.11 -5.57
C HIS A 272 -10.91 1.61 -6.98
N HIS A 273 -11.38 0.72 -7.87
CA HIS A 273 -11.72 1.07 -9.25
C HIS A 273 -12.95 2.00 -9.36
N THR A 274 -13.73 2.17 -8.29
CA THR A 274 -14.90 3.09 -8.26
C THR A 274 -14.56 4.48 -7.72
N LEU A 275 -13.37 4.66 -7.13
CA LEU A 275 -12.96 5.94 -6.52
C LEU A 275 -12.94 7.12 -7.50
N PRO A 276 -12.60 6.96 -8.79
CA PRO A 276 -12.69 8.04 -9.77
C PRO A 276 -14.10 8.65 -9.89
N SER A 277 -15.16 7.85 -9.68
CA SER A 277 -16.55 8.34 -9.70
C SER A 277 -16.86 9.36 -8.59
N TYR A 278 -16.01 9.45 -7.58
CA TYR A 278 -16.06 10.44 -6.51
C TYR A 278 -15.04 11.54 -6.75
N SER A 279 -13.75 11.16 -6.89
CA SER A 279 -12.63 12.11 -6.91
C SER A 279 -12.57 13.00 -8.16
N GLN A 280 -13.24 12.64 -9.24
CA GLN A 280 -13.40 13.49 -10.41
C GLN A 280 -14.62 14.42 -10.33
N HIS A 281 -15.49 14.25 -9.33
CA HIS A 281 -16.77 14.95 -9.22
C HIS A 281 -16.95 15.77 -7.94
N TRP A 282 -15.97 15.74 -7.03
CA TRP A 282 -15.86 16.70 -5.94
C TRP A 282 -15.04 17.93 -6.36
N ASP A 283 -15.14 19.03 -5.63
CA ASP A 283 -14.49 20.30 -5.99
C ASP A 283 -13.05 20.36 -5.57
N ALA A 284 -12.68 19.66 -4.48
CA ALA A 284 -11.32 19.51 -4.03
C ALA A 284 -11.07 18.18 -3.30
N SER A 285 -9.87 17.65 -3.44
CA SER A 285 -9.36 16.51 -2.67
C SER A 285 -8.63 16.98 -1.42
N TRP A 286 -8.73 16.24 -0.31
CA TRP A 286 -8.13 16.63 0.96
C TRP A 286 -7.26 15.54 1.58
N LEU A 287 -6.11 15.94 2.13
CA LEU A 287 -5.22 15.09 2.93
C LEU A 287 -4.98 15.74 4.30
N PRO A 288 -5.93 15.63 5.25
CA PRO A 288 -5.83 16.21 6.59
C PRO A 288 -5.02 15.29 7.51
N PHE A 289 -3.70 15.24 7.34
CA PHE A 289 -2.84 14.34 8.11
C PHE A 289 -2.26 15.04 9.35
N VAL A 290 -2.15 14.28 10.45
CA VAL A 290 -1.40 14.72 11.64
C VAL A 290 0.09 14.72 11.36
N ASN A 291 0.83 15.59 12.08
CA ASN A 291 2.29 15.63 11.99
C ASN A 291 2.94 14.63 12.96
N ASN A 292 2.96 13.34 12.60
CA ASN A 292 3.58 12.28 13.40
C ASN A 292 4.72 11.56 12.64
N ALA A 293 5.41 10.65 13.31
CA ALA A 293 6.53 9.92 12.73
C ALA A 293 6.11 9.06 11.52
N GLN A 294 4.92 8.46 11.57
CA GLN A 294 4.39 7.64 10.48
C GLN A 294 4.13 8.48 9.22
N ILE A 295 3.46 9.63 9.36
CA ILE A 295 3.18 10.53 8.22
C ILE A 295 4.47 11.15 7.67
N LYS A 296 5.46 11.44 8.53
CA LYS A 296 6.78 11.90 8.06
C LYS A 296 7.51 10.89 7.20
N ALA A 297 7.30 9.61 7.45
CA ALA A 297 7.93 8.52 6.71
C ALA A 297 7.11 8.03 5.50
N CYS A 298 5.80 8.33 5.44
CA CYS A 298 4.92 7.81 4.41
C CYS A 298 5.07 8.54 3.08
N ASN A 299 4.66 7.83 2.01
CA ASN A 299 4.44 8.40 0.68
C ASN A 299 3.03 7.99 0.23
N PRO A 300 2.00 8.82 0.47
CA PRO A 300 0.61 8.42 0.26
C PRO A 300 0.28 8.28 -1.22
N LEU A 301 -0.18 7.09 -1.60
CA LEU A 301 -0.72 6.78 -2.94
C LEU A 301 -1.77 7.79 -3.39
N LYS A 302 -2.64 8.21 -2.46
CA LYS A 302 -3.76 9.12 -2.71
C LYS A 302 -3.35 10.46 -3.32
N LEU A 303 -2.17 10.99 -2.93
CA LEU A 303 -1.69 12.25 -3.49
C LEU A 303 -1.56 12.17 -5.02
N LEU A 304 -0.95 11.11 -5.54
CA LEU A 304 -0.78 10.92 -6.97
C LEU A 304 -2.11 10.63 -7.67
N GLU A 305 -3.00 9.87 -7.02
CA GLU A 305 -4.34 9.59 -7.54
C GLU A 305 -5.17 10.88 -7.64
N TYR A 306 -5.14 11.74 -6.63
CA TYR A 306 -5.80 13.04 -6.65
C TYR A 306 -5.24 13.97 -7.73
N LEU A 307 -3.92 14.05 -7.86
CA LEU A 307 -3.29 14.83 -8.92
C LEU A 307 -3.62 14.28 -10.32
N ALA A 308 -3.81 12.98 -10.47
CA ALA A 308 -4.19 12.34 -11.73
C ALA A 308 -5.61 12.73 -12.18
N THR A 309 -6.55 12.98 -11.23
CA THR A 309 -7.90 13.47 -11.58
C THR A 309 -7.88 14.88 -12.16
N GLY A 310 -6.88 15.69 -11.81
CA GLY A 310 -6.81 17.11 -12.18
C GLY A 310 -7.68 18.02 -11.30
N THR A 311 -8.28 17.50 -10.22
CA THR A 311 -8.98 18.33 -9.23
C THR A 311 -7.99 19.00 -8.27
N PRO A 312 -8.30 20.19 -7.71
CA PRO A 312 -7.50 20.83 -6.68
C PRO A 312 -7.23 19.90 -5.49
N VAL A 313 -6.03 19.96 -4.93
CA VAL A 313 -5.66 19.16 -3.76
C VAL A 313 -5.25 20.09 -2.63
N ILE A 314 -5.82 19.88 -1.45
CA ILE A 314 -5.46 20.56 -0.19
C ILE A 314 -4.80 19.53 0.73
N SER A 315 -3.68 19.87 1.35
CA SER A 315 -2.96 18.95 2.23
C SER A 315 -2.24 19.65 3.36
N THR A 316 -2.23 19.04 4.55
CA THR A 316 -1.27 19.37 5.59
C THR A 316 0.15 18.99 5.14
N PRO A 317 1.23 19.63 5.66
CA PRO A 317 2.59 19.39 5.17
C PRO A 317 3.16 18.06 5.67
N PHE A 318 3.84 17.33 4.77
CA PHE A 318 4.68 16.17 5.11
C PHE A 318 5.82 16.02 4.09
N PRO A 319 6.94 15.33 4.42
CA PRO A 319 8.14 15.32 3.58
C PRO A 319 7.91 14.84 2.14
N ALA A 320 7.14 13.76 1.95
CA ALA A 320 6.88 13.19 0.62
C ALA A 320 6.03 14.09 -0.29
N LEU A 321 5.39 15.12 0.27
CA LEU A 321 4.63 16.12 -0.48
C LEU A 321 5.54 17.15 -1.17
N MET A 322 6.76 17.36 -0.66
CA MET A 322 7.64 18.46 -1.10
C MET A 322 7.90 18.53 -2.61
N PRO A 323 8.10 17.42 -3.34
CA PRO A 323 8.24 17.45 -4.79
C PRO A 323 7.00 18.00 -5.53
N TYR A 324 5.84 17.92 -4.90
CA TYR A 324 4.52 18.25 -5.47
C TYR A 324 3.95 19.58 -4.95
N LYS A 325 4.64 20.27 -4.02
CA LYS A 325 4.09 21.45 -3.32
C LYS A 325 3.58 22.55 -4.24
N HIS A 326 4.09 22.67 -5.46
CA HIS A 326 3.67 23.65 -6.45
C HIS A 326 2.39 23.25 -7.21
N MET A 327 1.88 22.03 -6.98
CA MET A 327 0.70 21.47 -7.65
C MET A 327 -0.53 21.44 -6.75
N LEU A 328 -0.40 21.87 -5.48
CA LEU A 328 -1.48 21.75 -4.48
C LEU A 328 -1.42 22.88 -3.44
N HIS A 329 -2.48 23.01 -2.68
CA HIS A 329 -2.56 23.96 -1.55
C HIS A 329 -2.02 23.30 -0.28
N VAL A 330 -0.91 23.82 0.25
CA VAL A 330 -0.32 23.35 1.52
C VAL A 330 -0.86 24.23 2.63
N VAL A 331 -1.49 23.63 3.64
CA VAL A 331 -2.21 24.31 4.73
C VAL A 331 -1.67 23.90 6.09
N GLN A 332 -1.61 24.81 7.03
CA GLN A 332 -1.12 24.57 8.40
C GLN A 332 -2.27 24.43 9.42
N ASP A 333 -3.34 25.17 9.21
CA ASP A 333 -4.47 25.32 10.12
C ASP A 333 -5.79 25.51 9.37
N VAL A 334 -6.86 25.74 10.11
CA VAL A 334 -8.21 25.89 9.55
C VAL A 334 -8.36 27.16 8.73
N GLU A 335 -7.67 28.23 9.08
CA GLU A 335 -7.66 29.52 8.39
C GLU A 335 -7.06 29.36 6.98
N ASP A 336 -5.94 28.63 6.88
CA ASP A 336 -5.32 28.29 5.60
C ASP A 336 -6.23 27.41 4.74
N VAL A 337 -6.93 26.42 5.35
CA VAL A 337 -7.91 25.57 4.63
C VAL A 337 -9.02 26.45 4.08
N ARG A 338 -9.62 27.34 4.92
CA ARG A 338 -10.71 28.21 4.49
C ARG A 338 -10.27 29.14 3.36
N ALA A 339 -9.11 29.78 3.47
CA ALA A 339 -8.56 30.62 2.42
C ALA A 339 -8.33 29.84 1.10
N SER A 340 -7.88 28.60 1.19
CA SER A 340 -7.72 27.73 0.04
C SER A 340 -9.06 27.36 -0.61
N LEU A 341 -10.09 27.08 0.19
CA LEU A 341 -11.45 26.79 -0.30
C LEU A 341 -12.10 27.98 -1.00
N ASP A 342 -11.81 29.21 -0.54
CA ASP A 342 -12.32 30.45 -1.17
C ASP A 342 -11.60 30.77 -2.49
N HIS A 343 -10.36 30.32 -2.65
CA HIS A 343 -9.48 30.62 -3.78
C HIS A 343 -8.88 29.35 -4.41
N LEU A 344 -9.71 28.32 -4.65
CA LEU A 344 -9.27 27.09 -5.28
C LEU A 344 -8.74 27.34 -6.69
N LEU A 345 -7.49 26.95 -6.91
CA LEU A 345 -6.87 26.93 -8.22
C LEU A 345 -6.69 25.47 -8.67
N PRO A 346 -7.01 25.17 -9.93
CA PRO A 346 -6.70 23.85 -10.48
C PRO A 346 -5.18 23.63 -10.50
N PRO A 347 -4.72 22.38 -10.45
CA PRO A 347 -3.29 22.08 -10.63
C PRO A 347 -2.75 22.68 -11.93
N PRO A 348 -1.47 23.12 -11.96
CA PRO A 348 -0.83 23.60 -13.18
C PRO A 348 -0.96 22.61 -14.35
N THR A 349 -0.94 23.09 -15.58
CA THR A 349 -1.15 22.26 -16.79
C THR A 349 -0.09 21.19 -17.00
N ASP A 350 1.11 21.38 -16.49
CA ASP A 350 2.24 20.42 -16.53
C ASP A 350 2.09 19.28 -15.50
N SER A 351 1.20 19.43 -14.51
CA SER A 351 0.94 18.41 -13.49
C SER A 351 0.56 17.06 -14.10
N LYS A 352 -0.21 17.05 -15.19
CA LYS A 352 -0.57 15.80 -15.89
C LYS A 352 0.64 15.05 -16.43
N SER A 353 1.57 15.75 -17.08
CA SER A 353 2.78 15.13 -17.63
C SER A 353 3.71 14.64 -16.51
N PHE A 354 3.78 15.37 -15.40
CA PHE A 354 4.54 14.96 -14.22
C PHE A 354 3.95 13.69 -13.59
N VAL A 355 2.63 13.64 -13.37
CA VAL A 355 1.95 12.47 -12.81
C VAL A 355 2.09 11.25 -13.70
N GLN A 356 2.09 11.41 -15.03
CA GLN A 356 2.33 10.33 -15.98
C GLN A 356 3.69 9.62 -15.75
N GLN A 357 4.72 10.38 -15.38
CA GLN A 357 6.05 9.83 -15.05
C GLN A 357 6.07 9.11 -13.69
N GLN A 358 5.04 9.27 -12.87
CA GLN A 358 4.87 8.59 -11.58
C GLN A 358 3.99 7.33 -11.70
N SER A 359 3.67 6.87 -12.90
CA SER A 359 2.83 5.69 -13.11
C SER A 359 3.46 4.41 -12.56
N TRP A 360 2.63 3.41 -12.22
CA TRP A 360 3.11 2.09 -11.87
C TRP A 360 3.95 1.43 -12.97
N GLU A 361 3.68 1.78 -14.24
CA GLU A 361 4.48 1.33 -15.37
C GLU A 361 5.91 1.87 -15.30
N ALA A 362 6.07 3.17 -15.01
CA ALA A 362 7.37 3.79 -14.82
C ALA A 362 8.14 3.16 -13.65
N ARG A 363 7.46 2.86 -12.53
CA ARG A 363 8.06 2.16 -11.39
C ARG A 363 8.49 0.74 -11.75
N ALA A 364 7.63 -0.02 -12.43
CA ALA A 364 7.96 -1.38 -12.86
C ALA A 364 9.15 -1.40 -13.83
N ASN A 365 9.25 -0.46 -14.76
CA ASN A 365 10.38 -0.34 -15.68
C ASN A 365 11.70 -0.01 -14.95
N GLN A 366 11.66 0.79 -13.88
CA GLN A 366 12.82 1.03 -13.04
C GLN A 366 13.27 -0.25 -12.32
N VAL A 367 12.34 -1.00 -11.77
CA VAL A 367 12.59 -2.28 -11.08
C VAL A 367 13.10 -3.34 -12.06
N ASP A 368 12.52 -3.45 -13.26
CA ASP A 368 12.91 -4.43 -14.29
C ASP A 368 14.39 -4.33 -14.64
N LYS A 369 14.90 -3.12 -14.79
CA LYS A 369 16.33 -2.88 -15.06
C LYS A 369 17.23 -3.46 -13.97
N LEU A 370 16.85 -3.30 -12.69
CA LEU A 370 17.61 -3.81 -11.56
C LEU A 370 17.47 -5.32 -11.42
N VAL A 371 16.27 -5.88 -11.62
CA VAL A 371 16.04 -7.33 -11.61
C VAL A 371 16.88 -8.06 -12.66
N ARG A 372 17.06 -7.46 -13.84
CA ARG A 372 17.90 -8.04 -14.91
C ARG A 372 19.40 -7.95 -14.59
N ALA A 373 19.82 -6.97 -13.80
CA ALA A 373 21.20 -6.77 -13.40
C ALA A 373 21.66 -7.67 -12.25
N LEU A 374 20.72 -8.19 -11.44
CA LEU A 374 20.99 -9.19 -10.40
C LEU A 374 21.26 -10.58 -10.99
#